data_18bf532bccb0d553d29b316678288db1
#
_entry.id   18bf532bccb0d553d29b316678288db1
#
_cell.length_a   1.000
_cell.length_b   1.000
_cell.length_c   1.000
_cell.angle_alpha   90.00
_cell.angle_beta   90.00
_cell.angle_gamma   90.00
#
_symmetry.space_group_name_H-M   'P 1'
#
loop_
_entity.id
_entity.type
_entity.pdbx_description
1 polymer ?
#
loop_
_entity_poly.entity_id
_entity_poly.type
_entity_poly.pdbx_seq_one_letter_code
_entity_poly.pdbx_strand_id
1 'polypeptide(L)'
;KLVLEATGGGPLPSGRQAEIKCDAYLAAVGRKPNTSNLNLQSAGIQVDEYGGIMVDSRLRTTAKKQNVYAAGDVLGRPFLASTGVAQGIAAVGAMFGGPDKDPVVLSSCNPEDSLCVDGDISKVGESFNPGSLASNPFAFPTGVWTSPEAAYYGLSMQQAQEMGINAGEAISLYCECLRGRVFSPNGLLKLVYEKPAGRVLGVHICGDD
;
A
#
# COMPACT_ATOMS: atom_id res chain seq x y z
N LYS A 1 24.97 -18.25 -18.39
CA LYS A 1 24.90 -17.12 -19.30
C LYS A 1 23.45 -16.67 -19.36
N LEU A 2 23.21 -15.42 -18.99
CA LEU A 2 21.90 -14.77 -19.06
C LEU A 2 21.92 -13.75 -20.20
N VAL A 3 20.90 -13.79 -21.04
CA VAL A 3 20.69 -12.79 -22.10
C VAL A 3 19.49 -11.96 -21.71
N LEU A 4 19.67 -10.65 -21.59
CA LEU A 4 18.63 -9.67 -21.29
C LEU A 4 18.33 -8.88 -22.55
N GLU A 5 17.05 -8.63 -22.78
CA GLU A 5 16.58 -7.75 -23.86
C GLU A 5 15.84 -6.55 -23.28
N ALA A 6 16.18 -5.36 -23.74
CA ALA A 6 15.51 -4.15 -23.30
C ALA A 6 14.13 -4.04 -23.93
N THR A 7 13.08 -3.99 -23.10
CA THR A 7 11.68 -3.89 -23.55
C THR A 7 11.19 -2.46 -23.77
N GLY A 8 12.06 -1.46 -23.57
CA GLY A 8 11.73 -0.04 -23.67
C GLY A 8 11.41 0.58 -22.30
N GLY A 9 11.40 1.90 -22.23
CA GLY A 9 11.15 2.65 -20.98
C GLY A 9 12.35 2.81 -20.03
N GLY A 10 13.49 2.18 -20.34
CA GLY A 10 14.73 2.30 -19.59
C GLY A 10 15.82 3.08 -20.36
N PRO A 11 17.02 3.20 -19.79
CA PRO A 11 18.14 3.93 -20.40
C PRO A 11 18.71 3.27 -21.67
N LEU A 12 18.31 2.04 -21.98
CA LEU A 12 18.73 1.33 -23.17
C LEU A 12 17.65 1.36 -24.24
N PRO A 13 18.01 1.52 -25.53
CA PRO A 13 17.07 1.39 -26.65
C PRO A 13 16.36 0.04 -26.63
N SER A 14 15.08 0.03 -27.00
CA SER A 14 14.30 -1.20 -27.12
C SER A 14 14.96 -2.21 -28.07
N GLY A 15 14.95 -3.49 -27.73
CA GLY A 15 15.54 -4.57 -28.51
C GLY A 15 17.04 -4.75 -28.34
N ARG A 16 17.74 -3.89 -27.57
CA ARG A 16 19.16 -4.09 -27.29
C ARG A 16 19.33 -5.22 -26.30
N GLN A 17 20.17 -6.20 -26.69
CA GLN A 17 20.51 -7.34 -25.86
C GLN A 17 21.80 -7.11 -25.07
N ALA A 18 21.84 -7.54 -23.83
CA ALA A 18 23.02 -7.57 -23.00
C ALA A 18 23.24 -8.99 -22.48
N GLU A 19 24.50 -9.45 -22.53
CA GLU A 19 24.90 -10.74 -21.97
C GLU A 19 25.57 -10.55 -20.62
N ILE A 20 25.06 -11.27 -19.61
CA ILE A 20 25.67 -11.33 -18.29
C ILE A 20 26.12 -12.77 -18.03
N LYS A 21 27.40 -12.93 -17.70
CA LYS A 21 27.91 -14.20 -17.20
C LYS A 21 27.71 -14.26 -15.70
N CYS A 22 27.04 -15.29 -15.23
CA CYS A 22 26.80 -15.52 -13.80
C CYS A 22 26.78 -17.02 -13.50
N ASP A 23 27.08 -17.39 -12.27
CA ASP A 23 27.01 -18.75 -11.77
C ASP A 23 25.60 -19.10 -11.29
N ALA A 24 24.86 -18.11 -10.78
CA ALA A 24 23.49 -18.25 -10.36
C ALA A 24 22.68 -17.01 -10.76
N TYR A 25 21.38 -17.21 -10.96
CA TYR A 25 20.42 -16.14 -11.27
C TYR A 25 19.20 -16.25 -10.36
N LEU A 26 18.86 -15.15 -9.67
CA LEU A 26 17.64 -15.01 -8.88
C LEU A 26 16.66 -14.06 -9.58
N ALA A 27 15.54 -14.61 -10.03
CA ALA A 27 14.46 -13.80 -10.59
C ALA A 27 13.61 -13.20 -9.46
N ALA A 28 13.90 -11.98 -9.07
CA ALA A 28 13.15 -11.21 -8.06
C ALA A 28 12.41 -10.04 -8.74
N VAL A 29 11.62 -10.34 -9.77
CA VAL A 29 10.99 -9.37 -10.69
C VAL A 29 9.59 -8.93 -10.28
N GLY A 30 9.18 -9.25 -9.06
CA GLY A 30 7.87 -8.88 -8.52
C GLY A 30 6.86 -10.02 -8.53
N ARG A 31 5.62 -9.68 -8.25
CA ARG A 31 4.47 -10.60 -8.12
C ARG A 31 3.28 -10.03 -8.89
N LYS A 32 2.36 -10.92 -9.24
CA LYS A 32 1.05 -10.57 -9.80
C LYS A 32 -0.03 -11.42 -9.13
N PRO A 33 -1.29 -10.95 -9.10
CA PRO A 33 -2.41 -11.74 -8.61
C PRO A 33 -2.54 -13.06 -9.38
N ASN A 34 -2.81 -14.16 -8.68
CA ASN A 34 -3.03 -15.46 -9.31
C ASN A 34 -4.55 -15.73 -9.40
N THR A 35 -5.20 -15.11 -10.37
CA THR A 35 -6.65 -15.12 -10.54
C THR A 35 -7.14 -15.88 -11.78
N SER A 36 -6.22 -16.32 -12.64
CA SER A 36 -6.51 -16.89 -13.96
C SER A 36 -7.41 -18.14 -13.93
N ASN A 37 -7.32 -18.96 -12.86
CA ASN A 37 -8.05 -20.22 -12.74
C ASN A 37 -9.35 -20.10 -11.92
N LEU A 38 -9.76 -18.90 -11.53
CA LEU A 38 -10.93 -18.68 -10.68
C LEU A 38 -12.25 -18.51 -11.47
N ASN A 39 -12.20 -18.52 -12.81
CA ASN A 39 -13.35 -18.31 -13.68
C ASN A 39 -14.20 -17.09 -13.30
N LEU A 40 -13.54 -15.98 -12.98
CA LEU A 40 -14.16 -14.76 -12.45
C LEU A 40 -15.21 -14.16 -13.37
N GLN A 41 -14.99 -14.25 -14.68
CA GLN A 41 -15.95 -13.76 -15.69
C GLN A 41 -17.33 -14.39 -15.54
N SER A 42 -17.42 -15.70 -15.24
CA SER A 42 -18.70 -16.39 -15.06
C SER A 42 -19.50 -15.85 -13.89
N ALA A 43 -18.81 -15.38 -12.85
CA ALA A 43 -19.40 -14.74 -11.68
C ALA A 43 -19.69 -13.24 -11.90
N GLY A 44 -19.24 -12.65 -13.00
CA GLY A 44 -19.34 -11.22 -13.28
C GLY A 44 -18.34 -10.38 -12.47
N ILE A 45 -17.24 -11.00 -12.03
CA ILE A 45 -16.19 -10.34 -11.28
C ILE A 45 -15.18 -9.72 -12.25
N GLN A 46 -14.94 -8.43 -12.11
CA GLN A 46 -13.98 -7.68 -12.89
C GLN A 46 -12.58 -7.72 -12.25
N VAL A 47 -11.58 -7.64 -13.10
CA VAL A 47 -10.17 -7.51 -12.70
C VAL A 47 -9.61 -6.24 -13.33
N ASP A 48 -8.59 -5.67 -12.68
CA ASP A 48 -7.84 -4.54 -13.20
C ASP A 48 -6.86 -4.96 -14.30
N GLU A 49 -6.12 -4.01 -14.84
CA GLU A 49 -5.12 -4.23 -15.90
C GLU A 49 -3.94 -5.13 -15.45
N TYR A 50 -3.71 -5.27 -14.14
CA TYR A 50 -2.68 -6.11 -13.54
C TYR A 50 -3.18 -7.49 -13.11
N GLY A 51 -4.48 -7.76 -13.29
CA GLY A 51 -5.14 -9.01 -12.93
C GLY A 51 -5.64 -9.07 -11.48
N GLY A 52 -5.65 -7.96 -10.76
CA GLY A 52 -6.23 -7.82 -9.42
C GLY A 52 -7.75 -7.78 -9.44
N ILE A 53 -8.41 -8.45 -8.50
CA ILE A 53 -9.87 -8.41 -8.37
C ILE A 53 -10.30 -7.02 -7.92
N MET A 54 -11.22 -6.40 -8.67
CA MET A 54 -11.79 -5.11 -8.32
C MET A 54 -12.83 -5.25 -7.19
N VAL A 55 -12.71 -4.41 -6.17
CA VAL A 55 -13.60 -4.38 -5.01
C VAL A 55 -14.01 -2.95 -4.67
N ASP A 56 -15.13 -2.82 -3.95
CA ASP A 56 -15.55 -1.55 -3.35
C ASP A 56 -14.86 -1.29 -1.99
N SER A 57 -15.19 -0.18 -1.33
CA SER A 57 -14.67 0.20 -0.01
C SER A 57 -14.98 -0.81 1.10
N ARG A 58 -15.90 -1.75 0.87
CA ARG A 58 -16.26 -2.84 1.78
C ARG A 58 -15.68 -4.19 1.37
N LEU A 59 -14.73 -4.21 0.44
CA LEU A 59 -14.09 -5.42 -0.11
C LEU A 59 -15.05 -6.34 -0.87
N ARG A 60 -16.23 -5.84 -1.29
CA ARG A 60 -17.15 -6.59 -2.13
C ARG A 60 -16.69 -6.52 -3.57
N THR A 61 -16.72 -7.65 -4.24
CA THR A 61 -16.40 -7.73 -5.67
C THR A 61 -17.55 -7.20 -6.53
N THR A 62 -17.30 -7.05 -7.82
CA THR A 62 -18.31 -6.70 -8.83
C THR A 62 -19.24 -7.86 -9.20
N ALA A 63 -19.23 -8.97 -8.46
CA ALA A 63 -20.06 -10.13 -8.71
C ALA A 63 -21.55 -9.76 -8.79
N LYS A 64 -22.30 -10.42 -9.69
CA LYS A 64 -23.74 -10.22 -9.83
C LYS A 64 -24.52 -10.46 -8.54
N LYS A 65 -24.09 -11.41 -7.73
CA LYS A 65 -24.56 -11.59 -6.36
C LYS A 65 -23.59 -10.86 -5.44
N GLN A 66 -24.05 -9.82 -4.77
CA GLN A 66 -23.23 -8.95 -3.90
C GLN A 66 -22.82 -9.60 -2.57
N ASN A 67 -22.53 -10.89 -2.58
CA ASN A 67 -22.09 -11.67 -1.43
C ASN A 67 -20.71 -12.31 -1.64
N VAL A 68 -19.94 -11.81 -2.62
CA VAL A 68 -18.59 -12.29 -2.90
C VAL A 68 -17.60 -11.17 -2.54
N TYR A 69 -16.65 -11.49 -1.70
CA TYR A 69 -15.62 -10.58 -1.21
C TYR A 69 -14.25 -11.08 -1.62
N ALA A 70 -13.29 -10.18 -1.69
CA ALA A 70 -11.91 -10.53 -1.95
C ALA A 70 -10.98 -9.73 -1.03
N ALA A 71 -9.87 -10.35 -0.59
CA ALA A 71 -8.90 -9.76 0.30
C ALA A 71 -7.49 -10.34 0.05
N GLY A 72 -6.46 -9.58 0.36
CA GLY A 72 -5.07 -9.99 0.22
C GLY A 72 -4.53 -9.86 -1.20
N ASP A 73 -3.53 -10.66 -1.53
CA ASP A 73 -2.75 -10.59 -2.77
C ASP A 73 -3.58 -10.68 -4.06
N VAL A 74 -4.79 -11.25 -3.99
CA VAL A 74 -5.69 -11.34 -5.14
C VAL A 74 -6.24 -9.98 -5.60
N LEU A 75 -6.16 -8.96 -4.74
CA LEU A 75 -6.53 -7.58 -5.07
C LEU A 75 -5.41 -6.83 -5.79
N GLY A 76 -4.19 -7.35 -5.78
CA GLY A 76 -3.01 -6.63 -6.27
C GLY A 76 -2.15 -6.07 -5.15
N ARG A 77 -1.43 -4.99 -5.43
CA ARG A 77 -0.50 -4.36 -4.48
C ARG A 77 -1.24 -3.72 -3.30
N PRO A 78 -0.64 -3.69 -2.11
CA PRO A 78 0.65 -4.28 -1.75
C PRO A 78 0.54 -5.79 -1.48
N PHE A 79 1.54 -6.57 -1.92
CA PHE A 79 1.61 -8.02 -1.68
C PHE A 79 2.24 -8.30 -0.31
N LEU A 80 1.49 -8.02 0.77
CA LEU A 80 1.93 -8.14 2.15
C LEU A 80 0.94 -8.98 2.98
N ALA A 81 1.44 -9.91 3.74
CA ALA A 81 0.62 -10.75 4.62
C ALA A 81 -0.16 -9.91 5.64
N SER A 82 0.45 -8.88 6.22
CA SER A 82 -0.21 -7.96 7.16
C SER A 82 -1.41 -7.24 6.53
N THR A 83 -1.28 -6.79 5.28
CA THR A 83 -2.40 -6.21 4.51
C THR A 83 -3.51 -7.24 4.31
N GLY A 84 -3.15 -8.47 3.92
CA GLY A 84 -4.13 -9.55 3.73
C GLY A 84 -4.91 -9.88 5.00
N VAL A 85 -4.25 -9.88 6.16
CA VAL A 85 -4.90 -10.08 7.47
C VAL A 85 -5.87 -8.94 7.77
N ALA A 86 -5.44 -7.69 7.64
CA ALA A 86 -6.27 -6.52 7.90
C ALA A 86 -7.49 -6.47 6.96
N GLN A 87 -7.29 -6.72 5.67
CA GLN A 87 -8.39 -6.81 4.70
C GLN A 87 -9.34 -7.97 4.99
N GLY A 88 -8.84 -9.13 5.42
CA GLY A 88 -9.66 -10.26 5.81
C GLY A 88 -10.57 -9.93 6.99
N ILE A 89 -10.05 -9.27 8.02
CA ILE A 89 -10.84 -8.80 9.17
C ILE A 89 -11.91 -7.80 8.71
N ALA A 90 -11.54 -6.83 7.87
CA ALA A 90 -12.48 -5.84 7.34
C ALA A 90 -13.58 -6.49 6.48
N ALA A 91 -13.23 -7.46 5.62
CA ALA A 91 -14.19 -8.19 4.81
C ALA A 91 -15.22 -8.95 5.66
N VAL A 92 -14.76 -9.66 6.71
CA VAL A 92 -15.64 -10.36 7.64
C VAL A 92 -16.55 -9.38 8.41
N GLY A 93 -16.01 -8.25 8.84
CA GLY A 93 -16.79 -7.16 9.43
C GLY A 93 -17.88 -6.63 8.48
N ALA A 94 -17.54 -6.46 7.20
CA ALA A 94 -18.48 -6.03 6.17
C ALA A 94 -19.56 -7.08 5.86
N MET A 95 -19.23 -8.38 5.94
CA MET A 95 -20.18 -9.48 5.71
C MET A 95 -21.23 -9.59 6.82
N PHE A 96 -20.82 -9.45 8.07
CA PHE A 96 -21.64 -9.80 9.23
C PHE A 96 -21.93 -8.63 10.18
N GLY A 97 -21.29 -7.50 10.00
CA GLY A 97 -21.39 -6.32 10.87
C GLY A 97 -22.65 -5.48 10.73
N GLY A 98 -23.51 -5.75 9.75
CA GLY A 98 -24.70 -4.95 9.44
C GLY A 98 -24.39 -3.72 8.56
N PRO A 99 -25.43 -3.09 7.97
CA PRO A 99 -25.26 -2.00 7.01
C PRO A 99 -24.67 -0.71 7.60
N ASP A 100 -24.81 -0.51 8.92
CA ASP A 100 -24.40 0.71 9.61
C ASP A 100 -23.06 0.58 10.36
N LYS A 101 -22.41 -0.58 10.28
CA LYS A 101 -21.09 -0.75 10.88
C LYS A 101 -20.05 -0.72 9.77
N ASP A 102 -19.37 0.38 9.66
CA ASP A 102 -18.13 0.44 8.89
C ASP A 102 -17.17 -0.66 9.36
N PRO A 103 -16.44 -1.32 8.43
CA PRO A 103 -15.42 -2.26 8.82
C PRO A 103 -14.53 -1.59 9.85
N VAL A 104 -14.18 -2.34 10.92
CA VAL A 104 -13.40 -1.84 12.05
C VAL A 104 -12.25 -0.98 11.53
N VAL A 105 -12.43 0.31 11.67
CA VAL A 105 -11.41 1.30 11.33
C VAL A 105 -10.33 1.14 12.38
N LEU A 106 -9.15 0.64 11.98
CA LEU A 106 -7.99 0.52 12.88
C LEU A 106 -7.39 1.89 13.24
N SER A 107 -8.02 2.98 12.84
CA SER A 107 -7.63 4.33 13.20
C SER A 107 -8.82 5.14 13.70
N SER A 108 -8.60 5.88 14.76
CA SER A 108 -9.52 6.82 15.38
C SER A 108 -9.68 8.11 14.55
N CYS A 109 -9.96 8.01 13.26
CA CYS A 109 -10.32 9.19 12.48
C CYS A 109 -11.77 9.52 12.75
N ASN A 110 -12.02 10.70 13.30
CA ASN A 110 -13.38 11.25 13.40
C ASN A 110 -13.94 11.49 11.99
N PRO A 111 -15.21 11.14 11.72
CA PRO A 111 -15.87 11.41 10.44
C PRO A 111 -15.90 12.89 10.06
N GLU A 112 -15.67 13.79 11.04
CA GLU A 112 -15.62 15.24 10.87
C GLU A 112 -14.23 15.77 10.46
N ASP A 113 -13.20 14.91 10.45
CA ASP A 113 -11.88 15.29 10.00
C ASP A 113 -11.84 15.38 8.46
N SER A 114 -11.63 16.58 7.97
CA SER A 114 -11.60 16.93 6.54
C SER A 114 -10.51 16.24 5.70
N LEU A 115 -9.76 15.30 6.28
CA LEU A 115 -8.71 14.50 5.61
C LEU A 115 -9.06 13.01 5.48
N CYS A 116 -10.31 12.63 5.67
CA CYS A 116 -10.75 11.27 5.44
C CYS A 116 -11.19 11.11 3.97
N VAL A 117 -10.39 10.50 3.10
CA VAL A 117 -10.77 10.17 1.71
C VAL A 117 -11.26 8.73 1.66
N ASP A 118 -12.49 8.53 1.21
CA ASP A 118 -12.97 7.22 0.80
C ASP A 118 -12.27 6.81 -0.50
N GLY A 119 -11.16 6.12 -0.33
CA GLY A 119 -10.62 5.18 -1.30
C GLY A 119 -10.31 5.59 -2.73
N ASP A 120 -10.58 6.77 -3.17
CA ASP A 120 -10.32 7.22 -4.53
C ASP A 120 -9.31 8.38 -4.51
N ILE A 121 -8.04 8.04 -4.78
CA ILE A 121 -6.95 9.02 -4.86
C ILE A 121 -7.19 10.06 -5.99
N SER A 122 -8.08 9.77 -6.93
CA SER A 122 -8.43 10.70 -8.01
C SER A 122 -9.32 11.85 -7.55
N LYS A 123 -9.94 11.74 -6.38
CA LYS A 123 -10.73 12.80 -5.75
C LYS A 123 -9.90 13.65 -4.79
N VAL A 124 -8.79 14.14 -5.30
CA VAL A 124 -7.94 15.11 -4.59
C VAL A 124 -8.76 16.37 -4.30
N GLY A 125 -9.04 16.61 -3.02
CA GLY A 125 -9.87 17.73 -2.55
C GLY A 125 -11.07 17.30 -1.69
N GLU A 126 -11.41 16.03 -1.69
CA GLU A 126 -12.37 15.43 -0.78
C GLU A 126 -11.62 14.60 0.26
N SER A 127 -11.93 14.76 1.50
CA SER A 127 -11.32 14.23 2.72
C SER A 127 -10.51 12.92 2.61
N PHE A 128 -9.22 12.92 3.00
CA PHE A 128 -8.35 11.73 3.09
C PHE A 128 -8.67 10.94 4.36
N ASN A 129 -9.13 9.69 4.22
CA ASN A 129 -9.33 8.77 5.36
C ASN A 129 -8.23 7.70 5.39
N PRO A 130 -7.20 7.83 6.23
CA PRO A 130 -6.18 6.80 6.39
C PRO A 130 -6.73 5.48 6.94
N GLY A 131 -7.98 5.46 7.42
CA GLY A 131 -8.66 4.27 7.93
C GLY A 131 -9.46 3.48 6.90
N SER A 132 -9.61 3.95 5.66
CA SER A 132 -10.28 3.17 4.61
C SER A 132 -9.39 2.07 4.09
N LEU A 133 -9.61 0.85 4.56
CA LEU A 133 -8.74 -0.32 4.33
C LEU A 133 -8.79 -0.85 2.89
N ALA A 134 -9.87 -0.63 2.17
CA ALA A 134 -10.13 -1.37 0.93
C ALA A 134 -9.55 -0.74 -0.33
N SER A 135 -9.36 0.56 -0.34
CA SER A 135 -9.04 1.29 -1.57
C SER A 135 -7.87 2.27 -1.41
N ASN A 136 -7.39 2.46 -0.18
CA ASN A 136 -6.26 3.33 0.07
C ASN A 136 -4.99 2.49 0.35
N PRO A 137 -4.02 2.43 -0.58
CA PRO A 137 -2.77 1.71 -0.37
C PRO A 137 -1.95 2.27 0.81
N PHE A 138 -2.32 3.45 1.33
CA PHE A 138 -1.68 4.10 2.48
C PHE A 138 -2.34 3.76 3.81
N ALA A 139 -3.48 3.05 3.81
CA ALA A 139 -4.17 2.64 5.03
C ALA A 139 -3.52 1.45 5.73
N PHE A 140 -2.45 0.88 5.18
CA PHE A 140 -1.73 -0.25 5.78
C PHE A 140 -0.28 0.10 6.06
N PRO A 141 0.23 -0.23 7.25
CA PRO A 141 1.67 -0.23 7.49
C PRO A 141 2.34 -1.17 6.49
N THR A 142 3.29 -0.65 5.74
CA THR A 142 4.05 -1.41 4.75
C THR A 142 5.47 -1.60 5.27
N GLY A 143 5.87 -2.86 5.46
CA GLY A 143 7.24 -3.23 5.78
C GLY A 143 8.00 -3.68 4.53
N VAL A 144 9.24 -3.25 4.42
CA VAL A 144 10.20 -3.65 3.38
C VAL A 144 11.35 -4.38 4.06
N TRP A 145 11.40 -5.69 3.88
CA TRP A 145 12.32 -6.60 4.57
C TRP A 145 13.68 -6.65 3.86
N THR A 146 14.36 -5.54 3.85
CA THR A 146 15.72 -5.38 3.30
C THR A 146 16.72 -5.21 4.44
N SER A 147 18.01 -5.01 4.12
CA SER A 147 19.00 -4.59 5.10
C SER A 147 19.61 -3.26 4.61
N PRO A 148 19.38 -2.15 5.29
CA PRO A 148 18.49 -1.97 6.46
C PRO A 148 17.01 -2.19 6.11
N GLU A 149 16.19 -2.49 7.12
CA GLU A 149 14.75 -2.58 6.98
C GLU A 149 14.12 -1.19 6.81
N ALA A 150 12.97 -1.16 6.15
CA ALA A 150 12.19 0.06 6.05
C ALA A 150 10.71 -0.22 6.29
N ALA A 151 10.02 0.74 6.87
CA ALA A 151 8.57 0.67 7.01
C ALA A 151 7.95 2.06 6.82
N TYR A 152 6.73 2.10 6.33
CA TYR A 152 6.00 3.35 6.20
C TYR A 152 4.51 3.15 6.39
N TYR A 153 3.86 4.23 6.78
CA TYR A 153 2.41 4.35 6.85
C TYR A 153 2.00 5.78 6.47
N GLY A 154 0.94 5.92 5.68
CA GLY A 154 0.43 7.22 5.25
C GLY A 154 1.21 7.84 4.09
N LEU A 155 1.14 9.16 3.97
CA LEU A 155 1.64 9.92 2.83
C LEU A 155 3.14 10.20 2.92
N SER A 156 3.82 10.12 1.80
CA SER A 156 5.13 10.75 1.63
C SER A 156 4.97 12.27 1.45
N MET A 157 6.06 13.02 1.64
CA MET A 157 6.06 14.46 1.40
C MET A 157 5.68 14.81 -0.04
N GLN A 158 6.16 14.01 -1.00
CA GLN A 158 5.84 14.19 -2.42
C GLN A 158 4.34 13.99 -2.67
N GLN A 159 3.75 12.91 -2.15
CA GLN A 159 2.31 12.65 -2.29
C GLN A 159 1.45 13.74 -1.65
N ALA A 160 1.83 14.22 -0.47
CA ALA A 160 1.13 15.32 0.18
C ALA A 160 1.16 16.59 -0.68
N GLN A 161 2.30 16.88 -1.32
CA GLN A 161 2.43 18.03 -2.24
C GLN A 161 1.59 17.85 -3.52
N GLU A 162 1.62 16.65 -4.13
CA GLU A 162 0.81 16.32 -5.31
C GLU A 162 -0.70 16.47 -5.01
N MET A 163 -1.11 16.19 -3.78
CA MET A 163 -2.48 16.39 -3.29
C MET A 163 -2.78 17.85 -2.91
N GLY A 164 -1.84 18.78 -3.06
CA GLY A 164 -2.02 20.19 -2.70
C GLY A 164 -2.08 20.46 -1.20
N ILE A 165 -1.68 19.50 -0.36
CA ILE A 165 -1.69 19.66 1.09
C ILE A 165 -0.48 20.50 1.51
N ASN A 166 -0.70 21.54 2.32
CA ASN A 166 0.38 22.32 2.93
C ASN A 166 1.08 21.49 4.00
N ALA A 167 2.06 20.69 3.61
CA ALA A 167 2.74 19.76 4.48
C ALA A 167 4.14 20.24 4.91
N GLY A 168 4.66 19.65 5.96
CA GLY A 168 6.03 19.74 6.41
C GLY A 168 6.56 18.36 6.77
N GLU A 169 7.87 18.24 6.89
CA GLU A 169 8.50 17.03 7.39
C GLU A 169 9.42 17.31 8.56
N ALA A 170 9.54 16.32 9.45
CA ALA A 170 10.49 16.30 10.56
C ALA A 170 11.21 14.96 10.55
N ILE A 171 12.51 14.98 10.80
CA ILE A 171 13.38 13.80 10.83
C ILE A 171 14.04 13.73 12.19
N SER A 172 14.02 12.53 12.81
CA SER A 172 14.79 12.17 13.99
C SER A 172 15.69 10.99 13.65
N LEU A 173 16.90 11.00 14.14
CA LEU A 173 17.86 9.91 13.92
C LEU A 173 17.72 8.84 15.01
N TYR A 174 17.97 7.58 14.67
CA TYR A 174 17.92 6.49 15.65
C TYR A 174 18.86 6.70 16.83
N CYS A 175 20.03 7.27 16.62
CA CYS A 175 20.97 7.60 17.71
C CYS A 175 20.39 8.59 18.74
N GLU A 176 19.30 9.28 18.45
CA GLU A 176 18.63 10.18 19.37
C GLU A 176 17.67 9.46 20.32
N CYS A 177 17.21 8.24 19.97
CA CYS A 177 16.36 7.42 20.82
C CYS A 177 17.15 6.34 21.56
N LEU A 178 16.59 5.86 22.69
CA LEU A 178 17.24 4.84 23.51
C LEU A 178 17.47 3.52 22.77
N ARG A 179 16.47 3.06 22.01
CA ARG A 179 16.55 1.81 21.24
C ARG A 179 17.67 1.88 20.21
N GLY A 180 17.74 2.95 19.44
CA GLY A 180 18.77 3.14 18.45
C GLY A 180 20.18 3.22 19.04
N ARG A 181 20.34 3.84 20.23
CA ARG A 181 21.64 3.89 20.92
C ARG A 181 22.12 2.52 21.37
N VAL A 182 21.21 1.62 21.70
CA VAL A 182 21.55 0.28 22.26
C VAL A 182 21.75 -0.74 21.14
N PHE A 183 20.88 -0.76 20.13
CA PHE A 183 20.84 -1.83 19.14
C PHE A 183 21.48 -1.43 17.81
N SER A 184 21.15 -0.27 17.28
CA SER A 184 21.74 0.23 16.04
C SER A 184 21.59 1.75 15.94
N PRO A 185 22.71 2.51 15.89
CA PRO A 185 22.63 3.97 15.75
C PRO A 185 22.23 4.40 14.33
N ASN A 186 22.24 3.48 13.36
CA ASN A 186 22.02 3.76 11.96
C ASN A 186 20.53 3.64 11.63
N GLY A 187 19.91 4.77 11.41
CA GLY A 187 18.50 4.79 11.02
C GLY A 187 17.88 6.16 11.23
N LEU A 188 16.68 6.30 10.70
CA LEU A 188 15.90 7.54 10.81
C LEU A 188 14.41 7.24 10.93
N LEU A 189 13.72 8.12 11.61
CA LEU A 189 12.27 8.26 11.59
C LEU A 189 11.95 9.59 10.93
N LYS A 190 11.06 9.56 9.93
CA LYS A 190 10.50 10.75 9.29
C LYS A 190 9.01 10.83 9.53
N LEU A 191 8.55 11.98 9.97
CA LEU A 191 7.14 12.35 10.05
C LEU A 191 6.81 13.32 8.93
N VAL A 192 5.69 13.09 8.25
CA VAL A 192 5.05 14.08 7.38
C VAL A 192 3.82 14.59 8.10
N TYR A 193 3.66 15.91 8.18
CA TYR A 193 2.58 16.54 8.92
C TYR A 193 1.99 17.73 8.18
N GLU A 194 0.72 18.00 8.42
CA GLU A 194 0.01 19.15 7.87
C GLU A 194 0.31 20.43 8.64
N LYS A 195 0.46 21.54 7.94
CA LYS A 195 0.63 22.88 8.51
C LYS A 195 -0.65 23.69 8.40
N PRO A 196 -1.02 24.51 9.39
CA PRO A 196 -0.36 24.71 10.69
C PRO A 196 -0.78 23.72 11.77
N ALA A 197 -1.74 22.83 11.50
CA ALA A 197 -2.42 22.01 12.51
C ALA A 197 -1.51 20.97 13.18
N GLY A 198 -0.37 20.59 12.55
CA GLY A 198 0.54 19.57 13.07
C GLY A 198 0.02 18.13 12.97
N ARG A 199 -1.08 17.89 12.26
CA ARG A 199 -1.66 16.56 12.08
C ARG A 199 -0.71 15.67 11.30
N VAL A 200 -0.43 14.46 11.80
CA VAL A 200 0.46 13.50 11.15
C VAL A 200 -0.24 12.92 9.92
N LEU A 201 0.40 13.05 8.77
CA LEU A 201 -0.05 12.54 7.48
C LEU A 201 0.67 11.25 7.10
N GLY A 202 1.90 11.06 7.56
CA GLY A 202 2.67 9.87 7.28
C GLY A 202 3.85 9.68 8.21
N VAL A 203 4.23 8.42 8.39
CA VAL A 203 5.37 7.98 9.20
C VAL A 203 6.24 7.07 8.34
N HIS A 204 7.53 7.32 8.30
CA HIS A 204 8.49 6.52 7.54
C HIS A 204 9.69 6.22 8.42
N ILE A 205 10.10 4.97 8.45
CA ILE A 205 11.20 4.49 9.28
C ILE A 205 12.16 3.72 8.38
N CYS A 206 13.44 3.89 8.58
CA CYS A 206 14.47 3.09 7.95
C CYS A 206 15.60 2.87 8.95
N GLY A 207 16.00 1.62 9.17
CA GLY A 207 17.06 1.27 10.12
C GLY A 207 17.10 -0.22 10.38
N ASP A 208 18.07 -0.65 11.18
CA ASP A 208 18.20 -2.03 11.63
C ASP A 208 17.40 -2.19 12.93
N ASP A 209 16.48 -3.23 13.00
CA ASP A 209 15.62 -3.59 14.15
C ASP A 209 14.56 -2.54 14.52
#